data_9727db287598f71ee9b70909e05dfcd6
#
_entry.id   9727db287598f71ee9b70909e05dfcd6
#
_cell.length_a   1.000
_cell.length_b   1.000
_cell.length_c   1.000
_cell.angle_alpha   90.00
_cell.angle_beta   90.00
_cell.angle_gamma   90.00
#
_symmetry.space_group_name_H-M   'P 1'
#
loop_
_entity.id
_entity.type
_entity.pdbx_description
1 polymer ?
#
loop_
_entity_poly.entity_id
_entity_poly.type
_entity_poly.pdbx_seq_one_letter_code
_entity_poly.pdbx_strand_id
1 'polypeptide(L)'
;MKRLREVRNENGVIRFRSLTLAVAFALTMLALSGYVYAQEDDAAAATVTNILSFGSMLGDPGNGSPAAMKKNVIRGYAGPDSPWVIRTFIHGELKSTGELEVTVRGLVLPNGTNPVPFFRAAVSCQNPTDSTKGQLFFTKTFAANTAGNSNIDGMVKLPTHCIAPIILVTSPAVPGNANGFWFAVTGR
;
A
#
# COMPACT_ATOMS: atom_id res chain seq x y z
N MET A 1 49.55 -14.90 14.38
CA MET A 1 50.88 -15.33 13.88
C MET A 1 51.42 -16.43 14.79
N LYS A 2 51.28 -17.71 14.44
CA LYS A 2 51.92 -18.82 15.14
C LYS A 2 53.07 -19.35 14.27
N ARG A 3 54.29 -19.23 14.76
CA ARG A 3 55.50 -19.73 14.12
C ARG A 3 55.46 -21.25 14.09
N LEU A 4 55.62 -21.82 12.91
CA LEU A 4 55.93 -23.24 12.73
C LEU A 4 57.36 -23.50 13.24
N ARG A 5 57.55 -24.38 14.23
CA ARG A 5 58.82 -24.85 14.64
C ARG A 5 59.27 -25.97 13.70
N GLU A 6 60.33 -25.73 12.99
CA GLU A 6 61.03 -26.74 12.21
C GLU A 6 61.83 -27.63 13.15
N VAL A 7 61.47 -28.95 13.17
CA VAL A 7 62.22 -29.95 13.91
C VAL A 7 63.08 -30.70 12.89
N ARG A 8 64.36 -30.41 12.91
CA ARG A 8 65.38 -31.10 12.10
C ARG A 8 65.83 -32.37 12.85
N ASN A 9 65.71 -33.54 12.24
CA ASN A 9 66.24 -34.77 12.77
C ASN A 9 67.57 -35.10 12.06
N GLU A 10 68.50 -35.62 12.80
CA GLU A 10 69.93 -35.79 12.42
C GLU A 10 70.19 -36.73 11.24
N ASN A 11 69.16 -37.40 10.67
CA ASN A 11 69.33 -38.38 9.60
C ASN A 11 68.81 -37.92 8.24
N GLY A 12 68.56 -36.64 8.02
CA GLY A 12 68.35 -36.06 6.70
C GLY A 12 67.10 -36.55 5.89
N VAL A 13 66.20 -37.33 6.49
CA VAL A 13 65.03 -37.86 5.80
C VAL A 13 63.80 -37.02 6.18
N ILE A 14 63.37 -36.15 5.26
CA ILE A 14 62.11 -35.39 5.38
C ILE A 14 60.96 -36.40 5.11
N ARG A 15 60.27 -36.83 6.16
CA ARG A 15 59.04 -37.63 6.00
C ARG A 15 57.84 -36.67 5.84
N PHE A 16 57.37 -36.52 4.62
CA PHE A 16 56.08 -35.85 4.36
C PHE A 16 54.91 -36.72 4.84
N ARG A 17 54.52 -36.58 6.10
CA ARG A 17 53.34 -37.28 6.66
C ARG A 17 52.04 -36.41 6.60
N SER A 18 52.11 -35.24 5.99
CA SER A 18 51.00 -34.29 6.00
C SER A 18 50.19 -34.20 4.70
N LEU A 19 50.60 -34.90 3.64
CA LEU A 19 49.91 -34.70 2.33
C LEU A 19 48.62 -35.56 2.18
N THR A 20 48.52 -36.67 2.89
CA THR A 20 47.35 -37.56 2.82
C THR A 20 46.15 -37.08 3.64
N LEU A 21 46.37 -36.30 4.72
CA LEU A 21 45.27 -35.76 5.51
C LEU A 21 44.61 -34.52 4.84
N ALA A 22 45.38 -33.75 4.08
CA ALA A 22 44.86 -32.54 3.40
C ALA A 22 43.94 -32.90 2.22
N VAL A 23 44.23 -33.99 1.51
CA VAL A 23 43.39 -34.41 0.37
C VAL A 23 42.08 -35.06 0.84
N ALA A 24 42.07 -35.76 1.95
CA ALA A 24 40.84 -36.33 2.51
C ALA A 24 39.89 -35.26 3.05
N PHE A 25 40.43 -34.13 3.59
CA PHE A 25 39.62 -33.00 4.08
C PHE A 25 39.06 -32.17 2.93
N ALA A 26 39.79 -32.03 1.83
CA ALA A 26 39.30 -31.30 0.65
C ALA A 26 38.16 -32.05 -0.06
N LEU A 27 38.20 -33.37 -0.11
CA LEU A 27 37.13 -34.19 -0.73
C LEU A 27 35.86 -34.22 0.11
N THR A 28 35.94 -34.14 1.46
CA THR A 28 34.77 -34.06 2.32
C THR A 28 34.11 -32.69 2.30
N MET A 29 34.88 -31.61 2.07
CA MET A 29 34.33 -30.26 1.95
C MET A 29 33.61 -30.03 0.60
N LEU A 30 34.04 -30.72 -0.48
CA LEU A 30 33.30 -30.67 -1.75
C LEU A 30 31.97 -31.45 -1.73
N ALA A 31 31.85 -32.49 -0.89
CA ALA A 31 30.60 -33.22 -0.73
C ALA A 31 29.56 -32.45 0.12
N LEU A 32 30.00 -31.58 1.03
CA LEU A 32 29.11 -30.75 1.86
C LEU A 32 28.66 -29.47 1.14
N SER A 33 29.39 -29.00 0.15
CA SER A 33 28.98 -27.80 -0.64
C SER A 33 27.87 -28.10 -1.67
N GLY A 34 27.57 -29.36 -1.95
CA GLY A 34 26.48 -29.75 -2.83
C GLY A 34 25.08 -29.77 -2.18
N TYR A 35 24.99 -29.66 -0.84
CA TYR A 35 23.71 -29.72 -0.15
C TYR A 35 23.15 -28.34 0.26
N VAL A 36 23.83 -27.25 -0.03
CA VAL A 36 23.39 -25.87 0.36
C VAL A 36 22.61 -25.17 -0.77
N TYR A 37 22.45 -25.78 -1.95
CA TYR A 37 21.78 -25.15 -3.09
C TYR A 37 20.38 -25.74 -3.38
N ALA A 38 19.60 -26.05 -2.36
CA ALA A 38 18.20 -26.45 -2.57
C ALA A 38 17.33 -26.04 -1.37
N GLN A 39 17.49 -24.82 -0.90
CA GLN A 39 16.39 -24.04 -0.34
C GLN A 39 16.28 -22.80 -1.20
N GLU A 40 15.73 -22.96 -2.40
CA GLU A 40 14.87 -21.94 -2.92
C GLU A 40 13.77 -21.84 -1.87
N ASP A 41 13.87 -20.79 -1.02
CA ASP A 41 12.72 -20.29 -0.32
C ASP A 41 11.67 -20.04 -1.40
N ASP A 42 10.77 -21.00 -1.61
CA ASP A 42 9.46 -20.73 -2.17
C ASP A 42 8.81 -19.70 -1.24
N ALA A 43 9.26 -18.46 -1.32
CA ALA A 43 8.49 -17.32 -0.88
C ALA A 43 7.22 -17.42 -1.70
N ALA A 44 6.23 -18.13 -1.17
CA ALA A 44 4.93 -18.28 -1.77
C ALA A 44 4.51 -16.90 -2.22
N ALA A 45 4.49 -16.67 -3.54
CA ALA A 45 4.16 -15.39 -4.11
C ALA A 45 2.82 -15.01 -3.50
N ALA A 46 2.81 -13.97 -2.68
CA ALA A 46 1.63 -13.57 -1.93
C ALA A 46 0.49 -13.40 -2.94
N THR A 47 -0.53 -14.26 -2.83
CA THR A 47 -1.64 -14.25 -3.78
C THR A 47 -2.31 -12.90 -3.70
N VAL A 48 -2.26 -12.14 -4.80
CA VAL A 48 -2.95 -10.84 -4.90
C VAL A 48 -4.44 -11.10 -4.91
N THR A 49 -5.14 -10.61 -3.91
CA THR A 49 -6.60 -10.77 -3.78
C THR A 49 -7.28 -9.41 -3.75
N ASN A 50 -8.51 -9.33 -4.25
CA ASN A 50 -9.33 -8.14 -4.09
C ASN A 50 -9.85 -8.08 -2.65
N ILE A 51 -9.51 -6.99 -1.94
CA ILE A 51 -10.03 -6.71 -0.60
C ILE A 51 -11.44 -6.12 -0.70
N LEU A 52 -11.65 -5.24 -1.68
CA LEU A 52 -12.92 -4.54 -1.89
C LEU A 52 -13.10 -4.27 -3.37
N SER A 53 -14.26 -4.62 -3.91
CA SER A 53 -14.75 -4.18 -5.22
C SER A 53 -16.07 -3.48 -5.05
N PHE A 54 -16.30 -2.38 -5.77
CA PHE A 54 -17.52 -1.60 -5.68
C PHE A 54 -17.95 -1.08 -7.04
N GLY A 55 -19.26 -1.12 -7.30
CA GLY A 55 -19.89 -0.65 -8.53
C GLY A 55 -20.51 0.74 -8.42
N SER A 56 -20.56 1.30 -7.20
CA SER A 56 -21.14 2.63 -6.96
C SER A 56 -20.57 3.28 -5.71
N MET A 57 -20.71 4.61 -5.66
CA MET A 57 -20.41 5.42 -4.49
C MET A 57 -21.57 6.38 -4.21
N LEU A 58 -21.60 6.94 -3.01
CA LEU A 58 -22.50 8.03 -2.62
C LEU A 58 -21.72 9.34 -2.63
N GLY A 59 -22.28 10.36 -3.27
CA GLY A 59 -21.75 11.72 -3.20
C GLY A 59 -22.02 12.36 -1.83
N ASP A 60 -21.20 13.32 -1.46
CA ASP A 60 -21.42 14.08 -0.23
C ASP A 60 -22.70 14.93 -0.35
N PRO A 61 -23.71 14.75 0.52
CA PRO A 61 -24.93 15.55 0.47
C PRO A 61 -24.73 17.01 0.85
N GLY A 62 -23.53 17.41 1.28
CA GLY A 62 -23.26 18.76 1.82
C GLY A 62 -23.95 18.99 3.17
N ASN A 63 -23.76 20.17 3.73
CA ASN A 63 -24.32 20.51 5.05
C ASN A 63 -25.79 20.95 5.02
N GLY A 64 -26.41 21.01 3.85
CA GLY A 64 -27.83 21.34 3.68
C GLY A 64 -28.25 22.78 4.05
N SER A 65 -27.45 23.50 4.82
CA SER A 65 -27.70 24.90 5.19
C SER A 65 -26.43 25.59 5.69
N PRO A 66 -26.18 26.83 5.31
CA PRO A 66 -25.07 27.64 5.82
C PRO A 66 -25.08 27.82 7.35
N ALA A 67 -26.26 27.67 7.98
CA ALA A 67 -26.42 27.82 9.44
C ALA A 67 -26.09 26.53 10.23
N ALA A 68 -26.03 25.37 9.56
CA ALA A 68 -25.90 24.09 10.26
C ALA A 68 -24.45 23.60 10.43
N MET A 69 -23.44 24.33 10.06
CA MET A 69 -21.98 24.15 10.24
C MET A 69 -21.47 22.73 10.63
N LYS A 70 -22.27 21.69 10.45
CA LYS A 70 -21.88 20.32 10.68
C LYS A 70 -21.44 19.71 9.37
N LYS A 71 -20.15 19.74 9.12
CA LYS A 71 -19.54 19.01 8.00
C LYS A 71 -19.91 17.54 8.12
N ASN A 72 -20.28 16.91 6.99
CA ASN A 72 -20.43 15.46 6.98
C ASN A 72 -19.10 14.82 7.32
N VAL A 73 -19.08 14.08 8.41
CA VAL A 73 -17.86 13.46 8.93
C VAL A 73 -18.00 11.96 8.82
N ILE A 74 -17.08 11.33 8.08
CA ILE A 74 -16.98 9.88 7.97
C ILE A 74 -15.69 9.46 8.66
N ARG A 75 -15.78 8.72 9.76
CA ARG A 75 -14.65 8.23 10.54
C ARG A 75 -13.62 9.33 10.88
N GLY A 76 -14.13 10.50 11.27
CA GLY A 76 -13.30 11.67 11.60
C GLY A 76 -12.83 12.49 10.41
N TYR A 77 -13.16 12.08 9.16
CA TYR A 77 -12.78 12.79 7.96
C TYR A 77 -13.94 13.65 7.44
N ALA A 78 -13.71 14.96 7.31
CA ALA A 78 -14.75 15.92 6.97
C ALA A 78 -15.01 15.99 5.46
N GLY A 79 -16.27 16.09 5.07
CA GLY A 79 -16.72 16.50 3.75
C GLY A 79 -16.65 18.03 3.57
N PRO A 80 -16.87 18.53 2.33
CA PRO A 80 -16.97 19.96 2.05
C PRO A 80 -18.33 20.53 2.51
N ASP A 81 -18.45 21.85 2.46
CA ASP A 81 -19.71 22.52 2.78
C ASP A 81 -20.75 22.39 1.66
N SER A 82 -20.30 22.31 0.41
CA SER A 82 -21.15 22.15 -0.77
C SER A 82 -21.40 20.69 -1.09
N PRO A 83 -22.63 20.33 -1.50
CA PRO A 83 -22.93 18.97 -1.90
C PRO A 83 -22.19 18.58 -3.19
N TRP A 84 -21.84 17.30 -3.29
CA TRP A 84 -21.28 16.68 -4.48
C TRP A 84 -22.19 15.58 -4.98
N VAL A 85 -22.47 15.59 -6.28
CA VAL A 85 -23.37 14.62 -6.92
C VAL A 85 -22.61 13.79 -7.94
N ILE A 86 -22.99 12.52 -8.05
CA ILE A 86 -22.48 11.61 -9.06
C ILE A 86 -23.52 11.52 -10.15
N ARG A 87 -23.23 12.11 -11.33
CA ARG A 87 -24.17 12.16 -12.45
C ARG A 87 -24.13 10.91 -13.34
N THR A 88 -23.03 10.18 -13.29
CA THR A 88 -22.86 8.99 -14.13
C THR A 88 -22.57 7.77 -13.25
N PHE A 89 -21.31 7.52 -12.90
CA PHE A 89 -20.93 6.41 -12.03
C PHE A 89 -19.54 6.60 -11.42
N ILE A 90 -19.30 5.90 -10.34
CA ILE A 90 -17.96 5.69 -9.78
C ILE A 90 -17.87 4.22 -9.39
N HIS A 91 -16.85 3.52 -9.89
CA HIS A 91 -16.57 2.14 -9.53
C HIS A 91 -15.06 1.94 -9.34
N GLY A 92 -14.67 0.84 -8.74
CA GLY A 92 -13.25 0.53 -8.57
C GLY A 92 -13.01 -0.71 -7.73
N GLU A 93 -11.73 -0.94 -7.46
CA GLU A 93 -11.26 -2.07 -6.64
C GLU A 93 -10.01 -1.71 -5.84
N LEU A 94 -9.86 -2.37 -4.70
CA LEU A 94 -8.70 -2.33 -3.84
C LEU A 94 -8.14 -3.74 -3.71
N LYS A 95 -6.86 -3.92 -4.04
CA LYS A 95 -6.14 -5.19 -3.91
C LYS A 95 -5.36 -5.30 -2.60
N SER A 96 -5.04 -6.50 -2.20
CA SER A 96 -4.25 -6.79 -0.99
C SER A 96 -2.83 -6.17 -1.02
N THR A 97 -2.32 -5.89 -2.20
CA THR A 97 -1.06 -5.18 -2.41
C THR A 97 -1.14 -3.70 -2.09
N GLY A 98 -2.35 -3.13 -1.93
CA GLY A 98 -2.61 -1.69 -1.82
C GLY A 98 -2.80 -0.99 -3.17
N GLU A 99 -2.80 -1.73 -4.28
CA GLU A 99 -3.21 -1.20 -5.58
C GLU A 99 -4.69 -0.81 -5.52
N LEU A 100 -4.99 0.43 -5.88
CA LEU A 100 -6.32 1.03 -5.81
C LEU A 100 -6.65 1.69 -7.15
N GLU A 101 -7.63 1.11 -7.84
CA GLU A 101 -8.17 1.63 -9.08
C GLU A 101 -9.57 2.20 -8.84
N VAL A 102 -9.82 3.46 -9.24
CA VAL A 102 -11.12 4.11 -9.17
C VAL A 102 -11.40 4.88 -10.46
N THR A 103 -12.42 4.46 -11.17
CA THR A 103 -12.94 5.19 -12.32
C THR A 103 -14.04 6.15 -11.86
N VAL A 104 -13.79 7.43 -11.98
CA VAL A 104 -14.73 8.51 -11.62
C VAL A 104 -15.34 9.11 -12.88
N ARG A 105 -16.67 9.17 -12.94
CA ARG A 105 -17.42 9.80 -14.03
C ARG A 105 -18.56 10.66 -13.49
N GLY A 106 -18.47 11.94 -13.75
CA GLY A 106 -19.53 12.88 -13.41
C GLY A 106 -19.62 13.24 -11.92
N LEU A 107 -18.51 13.27 -11.19
CA LEU A 107 -18.47 13.76 -9.81
C LEU A 107 -18.33 15.29 -9.80
N VAL A 108 -19.45 15.96 -9.58
CA VAL A 108 -19.59 17.41 -9.78
C VAL A 108 -20.43 18.07 -8.68
N LEU A 109 -20.39 19.38 -8.61
CA LEU A 109 -21.35 20.15 -7.85
C LEU A 109 -22.76 20.09 -8.50
N PRO A 110 -23.85 20.48 -7.80
CA PRO A 110 -25.20 20.48 -8.35
C PRO A 110 -25.37 21.28 -9.65
N ASN A 111 -24.56 22.31 -9.86
CA ASN A 111 -24.54 23.11 -11.10
C ASN A 111 -23.95 22.34 -12.31
N GLY A 112 -23.45 21.12 -12.12
CA GLY A 112 -22.89 20.27 -13.18
C GLY A 112 -21.42 20.50 -13.47
N THR A 113 -20.70 21.28 -12.66
CA THR A 113 -19.27 21.54 -12.86
C THR A 113 -18.42 20.98 -11.72
N ASN A 114 -17.23 20.54 -12.06
CA ASN A 114 -16.19 20.23 -11.07
C ASN A 114 -15.19 21.40 -11.02
N PRO A 115 -15.08 22.12 -9.89
CA PRO A 115 -14.10 23.19 -9.71
C PRO A 115 -12.71 22.70 -9.29
N VAL A 116 -12.56 21.40 -8.98
CA VAL A 116 -11.32 20.84 -8.44
C VAL A 116 -10.52 20.17 -9.56
N PRO A 117 -9.31 20.64 -9.90
CA PRO A 117 -8.56 20.13 -11.06
C PRO A 117 -7.92 18.76 -10.81
N PHE A 118 -7.92 18.26 -9.57
CA PHE A 118 -7.33 16.99 -9.21
C PHE A 118 -8.19 16.26 -8.18
N PHE A 119 -8.32 14.95 -8.35
CA PHE A 119 -8.82 14.04 -7.33
C PHE A 119 -7.70 13.12 -6.84
N ARG A 120 -7.89 12.55 -5.67
CA ARG A 120 -7.16 11.38 -5.17
C ARG A 120 -8.14 10.43 -4.51
N ALA A 121 -7.76 9.17 -4.39
CA ALA A 121 -8.51 8.23 -3.57
C ALA A 121 -7.87 8.10 -2.19
N ALA A 122 -8.71 7.78 -1.21
CA ALA A 122 -8.27 7.40 0.12
C ALA A 122 -8.92 6.08 0.53
N VAL A 123 -8.15 5.22 1.19
CA VAL A 123 -8.66 4.08 1.93
C VAL A 123 -8.77 4.50 3.39
N SER A 124 -9.95 4.34 3.98
CA SER A 124 -10.13 4.51 5.43
C SER A 124 -10.30 3.14 6.07
N CYS A 125 -9.30 2.72 6.85
CA CYS A 125 -9.38 1.54 7.72
C CYS A 125 -9.95 1.97 9.07
N GLN A 126 -10.93 1.24 9.59
CA GLN A 126 -11.54 1.54 10.88
C GLN A 126 -10.52 1.39 12.01
N ASN A 127 -10.53 2.32 12.97
CA ASN A 127 -9.72 2.19 14.16
C ASN A 127 -10.29 1.05 15.04
N PRO A 128 -9.48 0.06 15.46
CA PRO A 128 -9.97 -1.07 16.25
C PRO A 128 -10.49 -0.68 17.64
N THR A 129 -10.03 0.43 18.19
CA THR A 129 -10.42 0.91 19.53
C THR A 129 -11.48 2.01 19.51
N ASP A 130 -11.73 2.64 18.35
CA ASP A 130 -12.71 3.72 18.20
C ASP A 130 -13.32 3.67 16.80
N SER A 131 -14.49 3.06 16.68
CA SER A 131 -15.19 2.88 15.39
C SER A 131 -15.62 4.19 14.74
N THR A 132 -15.63 5.31 15.47
CA THR A 132 -15.93 6.64 14.93
C THR A 132 -14.74 7.26 14.21
N LYS A 133 -13.55 6.67 14.34
CA LYS A 133 -12.31 7.13 13.71
C LYS A 133 -11.83 6.14 12.67
N GLY A 134 -11.13 6.67 11.67
CA GLY A 134 -10.45 5.89 10.65
C GLY A 134 -9.03 6.38 10.44
N GLN A 135 -8.16 5.44 10.09
CA GLN A 135 -6.84 5.76 9.58
C GLN A 135 -6.92 5.90 8.07
N LEU A 136 -6.40 7.00 7.52
CA LEU A 136 -6.49 7.35 6.11
C LEU A 136 -5.17 7.08 5.39
N PHE A 137 -5.27 6.43 4.23
CA PHE A 137 -4.16 6.13 3.33
C PHE A 137 -4.50 6.67 1.96
N PHE A 138 -3.70 7.59 1.44
CA PHE A 138 -4.00 8.33 0.20
C PHE A 138 -3.15 7.84 -0.97
N THR A 139 -3.74 7.84 -2.16
CA THR A 139 -2.98 7.79 -3.41
C THR A 139 -2.31 9.14 -3.68
N LYS A 140 -1.45 9.20 -4.70
CA LYS A 140 -1.11 10.47 -5.36
C LYS A 140 -2.36 11.13 -5.96
N THR A 141 -2.23 12.35 -6.45
CA THR A 141 -3.30 13.08 -7.13
C THR A 141 -3.36 12.72 -8.61
N PHE A 142 -4.56 12.75 -9.18
CA PHE A 142 -4.85 12.48 -10.59
C PHE A 142 -5.68 13.61 -11.17
N ALA A 143 -5.43 13.96 -12.43
CA ALA A 143 -6.17 15.02 -13.09
C ALA A 143 -7.67 14.70 -13.15
N ALA A 144 -8.48 15.71 -12.87
CA ALA A 144 -9.93 15.69 -13.02
C ALA A 144 -10.37 16.83 -13.93
N ASN A 145 -11.25 16.54 -14.88
CA ASN A 145 -11.76 17.58 -15.76
C ASN A 145 -12.99 18.30 -15.17
N THR A 146 -13.46 19.35 -15.83
CA THR A 146 -14.62 20.13 -15.39
C THR A 146 -15.93 19.36 -15.37
N ALA A 147 -16.02 18.24 -16.11
CA ALA A 147 -17.16 17.31 -16.07
C ALA A 147 -17.06 16.32 -14.91
N GLY A 148 -16.03 16.41 -14.04
CA GLY A 148 -15.86 15.53 -12.89
C GLY A 148 -15.38 14.12 -13.24
N ASN A 149 -14.63 13.96 -14.33
CA ASN A 149 -14.09 12.68 -14.76
C ASN A 149 -12.62 12.58 -14.35
N SER A 150 -12.23 11.43 -13.80
CA SER A 150 -10.85 11.09 -13.48
C SER A 150 -10.66 9.57 -13.52
N ASN A 151 -9.45 9.13 -13.83
CA ASN A 151 -9.01 7.75 -13.61
C ASN A 151 -7.92 7.79 -12.53
N ILE A 152 -8.20 7.18 -11.40
CA ILE A 152 -7.30 7.07 -10.27
C ILE A 152 -6.73 5.66 -10.31
N ASP A 153 -5.44 5.55 -10.58
CA ASP A 153 -4.69 4.30 -10.59
C ASP A 153 -3.44 4.52 -9.73
N GLY A 154 -3.47 4.02 -8.51
CA GLY A 154 -2.43 4.34 -7.54
C GLY A 154 -2.24 3.28 -6.48
N MET A 155 -1.16 3.46 -5.73
CA MET A 155 -0.81 2.61 -4.60
C MET A 155 -1.10 3.35 -3.29
N VAL A 156 -1.63 2.62 -2.32
CA VAL A 156 -1.73 3.04 -0.92
C VAL A 156 -0.95 2.07 -0.03
N LYS A 157 -0.29 2.59 0.97
CA LYS A 157 0.42 1.74 1.94
C LYS A 157 -0.57 1.30 3.03
N LEU A 158 -1.24 0.18 2.81
CA LEU A 158 -2.18 -0.38 3.78
C LEU A 158 -1.45 -0.88 5.04
N PRO A 159 -2.10 -0.81 6.22
CA PRO A 159 -1.62 -1.51 7.41
C PRO A 159 -1.83 -3.02 7.25
N THR A 160 -1.09 -3.82 8.00
CA THR A 160 -1.22 -5.29 8.01
C THR A 160 -2.66 -5.76 8.23
N HIS A 161 -3.45 -5.02 9.01
CA HIS A 161 -4.86 -5.27 9.26
C HIS A 161 -5.66 -4.01 8.98
N CYS A 162 -6.29 -3.94 7.81
CA CYS A 162 -7.24 -2.89 7.46
C CYS A 162 -8.66 -3.39 7.74
N ILE A 163 -9.22 -2.98 8.87
CA ILE A 163 -10.56 -3.40 9.30
C ILE A 163 -11.61 -2.57 8.59
N ALA A 164 -12.63 -3.23 8.01
CA ALA A 164 -13.77 -2.61 7.34
C ALA A 164 -13.36 -1.45 6.41
N PRO A 165 -12.52 -1.70 5.38
CA PRO A 165 -12.06 -0.65 4.48
C PRO A 165 -13.23 0.02 3.78
N ILE A 166 -13.17 1.35 3.67
CA ILE A 166 -14.03 2.14 2.78
C ILE A 166 -13.14 2.98 1.88
N ILE A 167 -13.60 3.23 0.66
CA ILE A 167 -12.89 4.08 -0.31
C ILE A 167 -13.59 5.42 -0.38
N LEU A 168 -12.80 6.48 -0.43
CA LEU A 168 -13.27 7.85 -0.62
C LEU A 168 -12.58 8.46 -1.83
N VAL A 169 -13.34 9.23 -2.63
CA VAL A 169 -12.76 10.17 -3.60
C VAL A 169 -12.66 11.53 -2.91
N THR A 170 -11.49 12.13 -2.95
CA THR A 170 -11.16 13.29 -2.12
C THR A 170 -10.46 14.39 -2.91
N SER A 171 -10.47 15.62 -2.39
CA SER A 171 -9.57 16.66 -2.85
C SER A 171 -8.12 16.37 -2.47
N PRO A 172 -7.14 17.01 -3.11
CA PRO A 172 -5.81 17.18 -2.55
C PRO A 172 -5.84 17.88 -1.18
N ALA A 173 -4.69 17.93 -0.50
CA ALA A 173 -4.51 18.81 0.66
C ALA A 173 -4.82 20.28 0.29
N VAL A 174 -5.46 20.99 1.20
CA VAL A 174 -5.76 22.40 1.06
C VAL A 174 -5.22 23.16 2.28
N PRO A 175 -4.98 24.46 2.20
CA PRO A 175 -4.57 25.27 3.35
C PRO A 175 -5.50 25.04 4.54
N GLY A 176 -4.91 24.71 5.70
CA GLY A 176 -5.66 24.42 6.93
C GLY A 176 -6.28 23.02 7.00
N ASN A 177 -6.21 22.20 5.94
CA ASN A 177 -6.67 20.81 5.96
C ASN A 177 -5.74 19.91 5.12
N ALA A 178 -4.76 19.30 5.78
CA ALA A 178 -3.78 18.42 5.13
C ALA A 178 -4.41 17.19 4.48
N ASN A 179 -5.57 16.77 4.96
CA ASN A 179 -6.30 15.63 4.40
C ASN A 179 -7.25 16.03 3.25
N GLY A 180 -7.49 17.32 3.01
CA GLY A 180 -8.51 17.77 2.08
C GLY A 180 -9.93 17.42 2.53
N PHE A 181 -10.86 17.27 1.59
CA PHE A 181 -12.25 16.92 1.84
C PHE A 181 -12.67 15.71 1.02
N TRP A 182 -13.55 14.86 1.54
CA TRP A 182 -14.12 13.78 0.75
C TRP A 182 -15.33 14.26 -0.05
N PHE A 183 -15.49 13.75 -1.26
CA PHE A 183 -16.57 14.11 -2.20
C PHE A 183 -17.51 12.94 -2.48
N ALA A 184 -16.97 11.72 -2.45
CA ALA A 184 -17.75 10.50 -2.63
C ALA A 184 -17.15 9.39 -1.75
N VAL A 185 -18.00 8.45 -1.35
CA VAL A 185 -17.65 7.32 -0.49
C VAL A 185 -18.31 6.05 -0.97
N THR A 186 -17.63 4.89 -0.85
CA THR A 186 -18.25 3.58 -1.09
C THR A 186 -19.44 3.39 -0.16
N GLY A 187 -20.47 2.76 -0.66
CA GLY A 187 -21.65 2.42 0.13
C GLY A 187 -21.32 1.61 1.38
N ARG A 188 -22.23 1.64 2.32
CA ARG A 188 -22.16 0.93 3.60
C ARG A 188 -22.35 -0.55 3.42
#